data_baf2f12df71904dae9031dc0f42fcfdd
#
_entry.id   baf2f12df71904dae9031dc0f42fcfdd
#
_cell.length_a   1.000
_cell.length_b   1.000
_cell.length_c   1.000
_cell.angle_alpha   90.00
_cell.angle_beta   90.00
_cell.angle_gamma   90.00
#
_symmetry.space_group_name_H-M   'P 1'
#
loop_
_entity.id
_entity.type
_entity.pdbx_description
1 polymer ?
#
loop_
_entity_poly.entity_id
_entity_poly.type
_entity_poly.pdbx_seq_one_letter_code
_entity_poly.pdbx_strand_id
1 'polypeptide(L)'
;MQSTSNARLEEAQCGIKIAGRNINNLRYADDTTLMAESEEVNSLLMKVKEENEKVGLKLNIQKTKIMASGPITSWQIDGETMETVTDFIIFLGSKITADSDCSHEIKRCLLLGRKAMTNLESILKKQRHYFANKGPSSQSYGFSSSHACM
;
A
#
# COMPACT_ATOMS: atom_id res chain seq x y z
N MET A 1 -7.59 -14.80 13.24
CA MET A 1 -8.37 -15.63 12.29
C MET A 1 -8.14 -15.27 10.82
N GLN A 2 -6.93 -14.87 10.42
CA GLN A 2 -6.59 -14.46 9.03
C GLN A 2 -5.73 -15.50 8.28
N SER A 3 -5.45 -16.65 8.90
CA SER A 3 -4.45 -17.60 8.39
C SER A 3 -4.96 -18.62 7.35
N THR A 4 -6.25 -18.91 7.30
CA THR A 4 -6.78 -20.02 6.50
C THR A 4 -7.11 -19.66 5.05
N SER A 5 -7.44 -18.42 4.74
CA SER A 5 -7.73 -18.01 3.35
C SER A 5 -6.47 -17.75 2.51
N ASN A 6 -5.33 -17.43 3.14
CA ASN A 6 -4.06 -17.26 2.43
C ASN A 6 -3.50 -18.59 1.90
N ALA A 7 -3.58 -19.67 2.67
CA ALA A 7 -3.02 -20.97 2.30
C ALA A 7 -3.61 -21.54 1.00
N ARG A 8 -4.91 -21.34 0.74
CA ARG A 8 -5.58 -21.87 -0.47
C ARG A 8 -5.26 -21.11 -1.76
N LEU A 9 -4.83 -19.85 -1.68
CA LEU A 9 -4.42 -19.08 -2.86
C LEU A 9 -2.94 -19.30 -3.20
N GLU A 10 -2.13 -19.72 -2.23
CA GLU A 10 -0.71 -20.03 -2.44
C GLU A 10 -0.50 -21.32 -3.25
N GLU A 11 -1.46 -22.27 -3.23
CA GLU A 11 -1.42 -23.51 -4.02
C GLU A 11 -1.76 -23.30 -5.52
N ALA A 12 -2.28 -22.13 -5.92
CA ALA A 12 -2.46 -21.80 -7.32
C ALA A 12 -1.08 -21.57 -7.97
N GLN A 13 -0.75 -22.33 -9.01
CA GLN A 13 0.49 -22.13 -9.79
C GLN A 13 0.51 -20.77 -10.53
N CYS A 14 -0.60 -20.04 -10.50
CA CYS A 14 -0.76 -18.71 -11.08
C CYS A 14 -0.03 -17.66 -10.24
N GLY A 15 0.58 -16.67 -10.87
CA GLY A 15 1.26 -15.57 -10.20
C GLY A 15 2.44 -15.04 -11.01
N ILE A 16 3.14 -14.07 -10.45
CA ILE A 16 4.38 -13.53 -11.00
C ILE A 16 5.56 -13.93 -10.11
N LYS A 17 6.71 -14.19 -10.72
CA LYS A 17 7.92 -14.54 -9.97
C LYS A 17 8.69 -13.28 -9.59
N ILE A 18 8.76 -12.97 -8.29
CA ILE A 18 9.56 -11.88 -7.75
C ILE A 18 10.61 -12.47 -6.81
N ALA A 19 11.88 -12.23 -7.09
CA ALA A 19 12.99 -12.75 -6.29
C ALA A 19 12.90 -14.26 -5.98
N GLY A 20 12.48 -15.07 -6.98
CA GLY A 20 12.35 -16.52 -6.86
C GLY A 20 11.10 -17.01 -6.14
N ARG A 21 10.24 -16.12 -5.66
CA ARG A 21 8.97 -16.45 -5.02
C ARG A 21 7.82 -16.18 -6.00
N ASN A 22 6.84 -17.10 -6.04
CA ASN A 22 5.62 -16.88 -6.80
C ASN A 22 4.66 -16.02 -5.96
N ILE A 23 4.28 -14.85 -6.48
CA ILE A 23 3.36 -13.91 -5.83
C ILE A 23 2.13 -13.79 -6.74
N ASN A 24 0.97 -14.15 -6.23
CA ASN A 24 -0.30 -14.07 -6.95
C ASN A 24 -1.27 -13.08 -6.32
N ASN A 25 -1.03 -12.66 -5.10
CA ASN A 25 -1.85 -11.66 -4.44
C ASN A 25 -1.05 -10.82 -3.43
N LEU A 26 -1.47 -9.58 -3.24
CA LEU A 26 -1.05 -8.69 -2.16
C LEU A 26 -2.31 -8.18 -1.46
N ARG A 27 -2.34 -8.24 -0.13
CA ARG A 27 -3.49 -7.83 0.67
C ARG A 27 -3.10 -6.82 1.73
N TYR A 28 -3.91 -5.78 1.85
CA TYR A 28 -3.81 -4.80 2.92
C TYR A 28 -5.21 -4.38 3.36
N ALA A 29 -5.59 -4.76 4.58
CA ALA A 29 -6.94 -4.60 5.11
C ALA A 29 -8.00 -5.21 4.15
N ASP A 30 -8.86 -4.38 3.57
CA ASP A 30 -9.90 -4.74 2.59
C ASP A 30 -9.43 -4.64 1.13
N ASP A 31 -8.26 -4.05 0.90
CA ASP A 31 -7.70 -3.96 -0.45
C ASP A 31 -6.94 -5.24 -0.83
N THR A 32 -7.21 -5.76 -2.02
CA THR A 32 -6.53 -6.94 -2.57
C THR A 32 -6.08 -6.67 -4.00
N THR A 33 -4.80 -6.90 -4.29
CA THR A 33 -4.26 -6.90 -5.64
C THR A 33 -3.94 -8.33 -6.07
N LEU A 34 -4.46 -8.75 -7.20
CA LEU A 34 -4.18 -10.05 -7.81
C LEU A 34 -3.18 -9.85 -8.95
N MET A 35 -2.25 -10.80 -9.11
CA MET A 35 -1.17 -10.75 -10.09
C MET A 35 -1.05 -12.09 -10.80
N ALA A 36 -0.93 -12.06 -12.13
CA ALA A 36 -0.60 -13.22 -12.94
C ALA A 36 0.06 -12.78 -14.26
N GLU A 37 0.75 -13.72 -14.90
CA GLU A 37 1.43 -13.47 -16.19
C GLU A 37 0.49 -13.54 -17.40
N SER A 38 -0.72 -14.03 -17.22
CA SER A 38 -1.68 -14.31 -18.29
C SER A 38 -3.13 -14.07 -17.87
N GLU A 39 -4.07 -14.55 -18.68
CA GLU A 39 -5.51 -14.52 -18.38
C GLU A 39 -5.92 -15.32 -17.12
N GLU A 40 -4.99 -15.99 -16.48
CA GLU A 40 -5.19 -16.71 -15.21
C GLU A 40 -5.65 -15.80 -14.07
N VAL A 41 -5.39 -14.50 -14.17
CA VAL A 41 -5.92 -13.47 -13.24
C VAL A 41 -7.44 -13.57 -13.11
N ASN A 42 -8.16 -13.92 -14.19
CA ASN A 42 -9.60 -14.09 -14.13
C ASN A 42 -10.00 -15.28 -13.24
N SER A 43 -9.30 -16.40 -13.38
CA SER A 43 -9.52 -17.57 -12.52
C SER A 43 -9.24 -17.29 -11.06
N LEU A 44 -8.17 -16.51 -10.77
CA LEU A 44 -7.85 -16.05 -9.42
C LEU A 44 -8.94 -15.14 -8.85
N LEU A 45 -9.42 -14.20 -9.66
CA LEU A 45 -10.46 -13.26 -9.25
C LEU A 45 -11.78 -13.98 -8.94
N MET A 46 -12.18 -14.95 -9.76
CA MET A 46 -13.38 -15.76 -9.51
C MET A 46 -13.25 -16.58 -8.22
N LYS A 47 -12.08 -17.19 -7.96
CA LYS A 47 -11.83 -17.90 -6.69
C LYS A 47 -11.91 -16.96 -5.49
N VAL A 48 -11.30 -15.77 -5.59
CA VAL A 48 -11.38 -14.76 -4.50
C VAL A 48 -12.81 -14.31 -4.27
N LYS A 49 -13.59 -14.11 -5.33
CA LYS A 49 -15.01 -13.78 -5.24
C LYS A 49 -15.78 -14.87 -4.49
N GLU A 50 -15.67 -16.12 -4.91
CA GLU A 50 -16.36 -17.26 -4.27
C GLU A 50 -15.99 -17.42 -2.79
N GLU A 51 -14.70 -17.28 -2.44
CA GLU A 51 -14.25 -17.40 -1.06
C GLU A 51 -14.77 -16.22 -0.20
N ASN A 52 -14.82 -15.02 -0.76
CA ASN A 52 -15.36 -13.84 -0.07
C ASN A 52 -16.88 -13.98 0.15
N GLU A 53 -17.63 -14.48 -0.82
CA GLU A 53 -19.06 -14.71 -0.72
C GLU A 53 -19.42 -15.72 0.38
N LYS A 54 -18.60 -16.76 0.58
CA LYS A 54 -18.77 -17.73 1.68
C LYS A 54 -18.72 -17.11 3.07
N VAL A 55 -18.00 -15.98 3.22
CA VAL A 55 -17.88 -15.24 4.48
C VAL A 55 -18.76 -13.97 4.49
N GLY A 56 -19.66 -13.83 3.51
CA GLY A 56 -20.60 -12.70 3.42
C GLY A 56 -20.00 -11.40 2.89
N LEU A 57 -18.77 -11.44 2.32
CA LEU A 57 -18.14 -10.28 1.69
C LEU A 57 -18.46 -10.25 0.20
N LYS A 58 -18.76 -9.06 -0.32
CA LYS A 58 -19.03 -8.86 -1.75
C LYS A 58 -17.92 -8.07 -2.40
N LEU A 59 -17.50 -8.53 -3.59
CA LEU A 59 -16.56 -7.79 -4.43
C LEU A 59 -17.23 -6.52 -4.96
N ASN A 60 -16.54 -5.37 -4.80
CA ASN A 60 -16.99 -4.11 -5.38
C ASN A 60 -16.43 -3.97 -6.80
N ILE A 61 -17.23 -4.38 -7.80
CA ILE A 61 -16.82 -4.40 -9.22
C ILE A 61 -16.48 -3.00 -9.72
N GLN A 62 -17.24 -1.97 -9.32
CA GLN A 62 -16.98 -0.58 -9.74
C GLN A 62 -15.64 -0.02 -9.24
N LYS A 63 -15.15 -0.49 -8.07
CA LYS A 63 -13.85 -0.11 -7.54
C LYS A 63 -12.72 -1.02 -8.03
N THR A 64 -13.06 -2.18 -8.57
CA THR A 64 -12.07 -3.13 -9.08
C THR A 64 -11.58 -2.67 -10.45
N LYS A 65 -10.27 -2.58 -10.61
CA LYS A 65 -9.61 -2.12 -11.84
C LYS A 65 -8.70 -3.21 -12.38
N ILE A 66 -8.53 -3.24 -13.68
CA ILE A 66 -7.58 -4.12 -14.36
C ILE A 66 -6.48 -3.29 -14.98
N MET A 67 -5.25 -3.75 -14.80
CA MET A 67 -4.08 -3.20 -15.47
C MET A 67 -3.28 -4.32 -16.09
N ALA A 68 -2.86 -4.14 -17.35
CA ALA A 68 -1.93 -5.05 -18.01
C ALA A 68 -0.93 -4.30 -18.87
N SER A 69 0.23 -4.92 -19.09
CA SER A 69 1.29 -4.40 -19.94
C SER A 69 1.10 -4.68 -21.44
N GLY A 70 -0.02 -5.29 -21.82
CA GLY A 70 -0.36 -5.64 -23.21
C GLY A 70 -1.81 -5.31 -23.57
N PRO A 71 -2.23 -5.57 -24.82
CA PRO A 71 -3.60 -5.36 -25.23
C PRO A 71 -4.53 -6.29 -24.45
N ILE A 72 -5.50 -5.71 -23.75
CA ILE A 72 -6.52 -6.46 -23.00
C ILE A 72 -7.82 -6.44 -23.76
N THR A 73 -8.43 -7.62 -23.92
CA THR A 73 -9.85 -7.73 -24.23
C THR A 73 -10.66 -7.30 -23.01
N SER A 74 -11.79 -6.62 -23.23
CA SER A 74 -12.68 -6.19 -22.14
C SER A 74 -13.07 -7.39 -21.25
N TRP A 75 -12.85 -7.27 -19.96
CA TRP A 75 -13.23 -8.31 -19.00
C TRP A 75 -14.57 -7.97 -18.35
N GLN A 76 -15.39 -9.00 -18.17
CA GLN A 76 -16.69 -8.88 -17.56
C GLN A 76 -16.79 -9.81 -16.34
N ILE A 77 -17.38 -9.29 -15.28
CA ILE A 77 -17.74 -10.04 -14.08
C ILE A 77 -19.22 -9.81 -13.83
N ASP A 78 -19.99 -10.90 -13.75
CA ASP A 78 -21.45 -10.85 -13.55
C ASP A 78 -22.19 -9.96 -14.57
N GLY A 79 -21.66 -9.85 -15.80
CA GLY A 79 -22.23 -9.02 -16.86
C GLY A 79 -21.82 -7.54 -16.79
N GLU A 80 -21.07 -7.12 -15.78
CA GLU A 80 -20.49 -5.77 -15.68
C GLU A 80 -19.08 -5.75 -16.28
N THR A 81 -18.81 -4.76 -17.12
CA THR A 81 -17.48 -4.57 -17.73
C THR A 81 -16.56 -3.88 -16.72
N MET A 82 -15.39 -4.47 -16.49
CA MET A 82 -14.38 -3.89 -15.62
C MET A 82 -13.63 -2.78 -16.31
N GLU A 83 -13.29 -1.74 -15.55
CA GLU A 83 -12.48 -0.63 -16.04
C GLU A 83 -11.02 -1.03 -16.19
N THR A 84 -10.48 -0.82 -17.39
CA THR A 84 -9.06 -0.99 -17.68
C THR A 84 -8.33 0.33 -17.46
N VAL A 85 -7.24 0.30 -16.71
CA VAL A 85 -6.44 1.48 -16.39
C VAL A 85 -4.98 1.29 -16.81
N THR A 86 -4.33 2.37 -17.19
CA THR A 86 -2.90 2.40 -17.52
C THR A 86 -2.01 2.72 -16.34
N ASP A 87 -2.60 3.32 -15.31
CA ASP A 87 -1.91 3.61 -14.06
C ASP A 87 -2.87 3.42 -12.88
N PHE A 88 -2.33 3.01 -11.76
CA PHE A 88 -3.11 2.75 -10.56
C PHE A 88 -2.34 3.13 -9.29
N ILE A 89 -3.04 3.70 -8.33
CA ILE A 89 -2.48 3.95 -6.99
C ILE A 89 -2.81 2.75 -6.13
N ILE A 90 -1.79 1.96 -5.86
CA ILE A 90 -1.92 0.72 -5.08
C ILE A 90 -1.22 0.92 -3.75
N PHE A 91 -1.66 0.19 -2.74
CA PHE A 91 -1.07 0.05 -1.41
C PHE A 91 -0.19 1.19 -0.94
N LEU A 92 -0.51 1.78 0.18
CA LEU A 92 0.31 2.81 0.82
C LEU A 92 0.60 4.02 -0.08
N GLY A 93 -0.23 4.21 -1.11
CA GLY A 93 -0.13 5.35 -2.00
C GLY A 93 0.98 5.27 -3.06
N SER A 94 1.53 4.10 -3.34
CA SER A 94 2.46 3.91 -4.47
C SER A 94 1.71 3.86 -5.80
N LYS A 95 2.25 4.52 -6.83
CA LYS A 95 1.71 4.51 -8.19
C LYS A 95 2.43 3.47 -9.04
N ILE A 96 1.67 2.59 -9.68
CA ILE A 96 2.17 1.60 -10.65
C ILE A 96 1.60 1.95 -12.01
N THR A 97 2.42 1.82 -13.05
CA THR A 97 2.06 2.06 -14.45
C THR A 97 2.19 0.77 -15.25
N ALA A 98 1.36 0.62 -16.28
CA ALA A 98 1.33 -0.58 -17.12
C ALA A 98 2.61 -0.77 -17.94
N ASP A 99 3.34 0.32 -18.22
CA ASP A 99 4.63 0.32 -18.92
C ASP A 99 5.82 -0.06 -18.02
N SER A 100 5.56 -0.32 -16.73
CA SER A 100 6.58 -0.63 -15.71
C SER A 100 7.61 0.50 -15.48
N ASP A 101 7.36 1.73 -15.95
CA ASP A 101 8.23 2.88 -15.68
C ASP A 101 8.00 3.44 -14.28
N CYS A 102 8.91 3.18 -13.37
CA CYS A 102 8.87 3.70 -12.00
C CYS A 102 9.38 5.16 -11.88
N SER A 103 9.87 5.79 -12.95
CA SER A 103 10.46 7.15 -12.91
C SER A 103 9.50 8.20 -12.39
N HIS A 104 8.23 8.10 -12.77
CA HIS A 104 7.17 8.99 -12.30
C HIS A 104 6.92 8.84 -10.80
N GLU A 105 6.89 7.61 -10.30
CA GLU A 105 6.68 7.33 -8.88
C GLU A 105 7.86 7.81 -8.04
N ILE A 106 9.09 7.57 -8.49
CA ILE A 106 10.30 8.06 -7.83
C ILE A 106 10.27 9.59 -7.71
N LYS A 107 9.97 10.29 -8.81
CA LYS A 107 9.84 11.76 -8.82
C LYS A 107 8.74 12.23 -7.85
N ARG A 108 7.59 11.56 -7.85
CA ARG A 108 6.48 11.87 -6.94
C ARG A 108 6.90 11.70 -5.48
N CYS A 109 7.53 10.60 -5.12
CA CYS A 109 8.02 10.34 -3.76
C CYS A 109 9.06 11.37 -3.31
N LEU A 110 10.00 11.75 -4.20
CA LEU A 110 10.97 12.79 -3.92
C LEU A 110 10.32 14.16 -3.66
N LEU A 111 9.31 14.51 -4.45
CA LEU A 111 8.55 15.76 -4.26
C LEU A 111 7.78 15.76 -2.92
N LEU A 112 7.13 14.65 -2.58
CA LEU A 112 6.43 14.49 -1.31
C LEU A 112 7.39 14.58 -0.13
N GLY A 113 8.55 13.93 -0.22
CA GLY A 113 9.60 14.00 0.80
C GLY A 113 10.12 15.43 0.99
N ARG A 114 10.41 16.14 -0.11
CA ARG A 114 10.82 17.57 -0.05
C ARG A 114 9.75 18.43 0.61
N LYS A 115 8.48 18.27 0.23
CA LYS A 115 7.35 19.00 0.82
C LYS A 115 7.22 18.73 2.31
N ALA A 116 7.34 17.47 2.74
CA ALA A 116 7.31 17.09 4.14
C ALA A 116 8.47 17.74 4.93
N MET A 117 9.70 17.71 4.38
CA MET A 117 10.86 18.34 4.99
C MET A 117 10.70 19.86 5.11
N THR A 118 10.20 20.53 4.06
CA THR A 118 9.95 21.98 4.10
C THR A 118 8.91 22.35 5.17
N ASN A 119 7.83 21.57 5.28
CA ASN A 119 6.83 21.78 6.31
C ASN A 119 7.42 21.58 7.72
N LEU A 120 8.22 20.52 7.91
CA LEU A 120 8.89 20.24 9.18
C LEU A 120 9.84 21.38 9.56
N GLU A 121 10.65 21.86 8.61
CA GLU A 121 11.56 22.98 8.83
C GLU A 121 10.83 24.25 9.27
N SER A 122 9.68 24.56 8.67
CA SER A 122 8.85 25.71 9.06
C SER A 122 8.33 25.59 10.50
N ILE A 123 7.96 24.39 10.94
CA ILE A 123 7.51 24.11 12.31
C ILE A 123 8.69 24.28 13.28
N LEU A 124 9.85 23.71 12.96
CA LEU A 124 11.05 23.77 13.78
C LEU A 124 11.55 25.22 13.93
N LYS A 125 11.50 26.04 12.87
CA LYS A 125 11.83 27.48 12.93
C LYS A 125 10.89 28.22 13.87
N LYS A 126 9.56 27.99 13.78
CA LYS A 126 8.59 28.61 14.70
C LYS A 126 8.87 28.21 16.16
N GLN A 127 9.18 26.96 16.40
CA GLN A 127 9.47 26.46 17.74
C GLN A 127 10.76 27.06 18.31
N ARG A 128 11.81 27.21 17.49
CA ARG A 128 13.04 27.89 17.90
C ARG A 128 12.78 29.36 18.29
N HIS A 129 11.99 30.10 17.53
CA HIS A 129 11.59 31.47 17.89
C HIS A 129 10.80 31.52 19.19
N TYR A 130 9.92 30.57 19.44
CA TYR A 130 9.16 30.50 20.69
C TYR A 130 10.09 30.31 21.90
N PHE A 131 11.05 29.39 21.82
CA PHE A 131 12.01 29.17 22.92
C PHE A 131 13.03 30.30 23.07
N ALA A 132 13.44 30.94 21.99
CA ALA A 132 14.36 32.06 22.06
C ALA A 132 13.71 33.28 22.74
N ASN A 133 12.39 33.48 22.58
CA ASN A 133 11.65 34.59 23.21
C ASN A 133 11.19 34.28 24.64
N LYS A 134 11.19 33.02 25.05
CA LYS A 134 11.00 32.60 26.44
C LYS A 134 12.38 32.57 27.09
N GLY A 135 12.75 33.70 27.74
CA GLY A 135 13.98 33.78 28.52
C GLY A 135 14.13 32.56 29.48
N PRO A 136 15.34 32.29 29.99
CA PRO A 136 15.57 31.13 30.81
C PRO A 136 14.73 31.19 32.07
N SER A 137 13.61 30.48 32.10
CA SER A 137 12.90 30.21 33.35
C SER A 137 13.79 29.29 34.15
N SER A 138 14.43 29.82 35.18
CA SER A 138 15.20 29.11 36.18
C SER A 138 14.26 28.14 36.94
N GLN A 139 14.05 26.97 36.40
CA GLN A 139 13.62 25.79 37.17
C GLN A 139 14.75 24.78 37.09
N SER A 140 15.67 24.89 38.05
CA SER A 140 16.61 23.86 38.37
C SER A 140 15.81 22.66 38.90
N TYR A 141 15.61 21.66 38.10
CA TYR A 141 15.23 20.34 38.59
C TYR A 141 16.48 19.75 39.23
N GLY A 142 16.52 19.85 40.58
CA GLY A 142 17.51 19.15 41.40
C GLY A 142 17.36 17.66 41.23
N PHE A 143 18.31 17.04 40.52
CA PHE A 143 18.52 15.61 40.59
C PHE A 143 19.12 15.31 41.95
N SER A 144 18.29 14.85 42.91
CA SER A 144 18.79 14.23 44.12
C SER A 144 19.31 12.83 43.76
N SER A 145 20.62 12.68 43.69
CA SER A 145 21.25 11.37 43.62
C SER A 145 21.11 10.73 45.00
N SER A 146 20.17 9.83 45.16
CA SER A 146 20.19 8.89 46.30
C SER A 146 21.12 7.74 45.97
N HIS A 147 22.34 7.77 46.51
CA HIS A 147 23.17 6.61 46.72
C HIS A 147 22.42 5.61 47.58
N ALA A 148 22.19 4.41 47.11
CA ALA A 148 21.95 3.26 47.91
C ALA A 148 22.97 2.18 47.56
N CYS A 149 24.03 2.10 48.36
CA CYS A 149 24.81 0.87 48.53
C CYS A 149 23.93 -0.14 49.28
N MET A 150 23.82 -1.35 48.79
CA MET A 150 24.10 -2.68 49.34
C MET A 150 23.62 -3.74 48.37
#